data_e3cb3a9779577bf246862776d8ef744c
#
_entry.id   e3cb3a9779577bf246862776d8ef744c
#
_cell.length_a   1.000
_cell.length_b   1.000
_cell.length_c   1.000
_cell.angle_alpha   90.00
_cell.angle_beta   90.00
_cell.angle_gamma   90.00
#
_symmetry.space_group_name_H-M   'P 1'
#
loop_
_entity.id
_entity.type
_entity.pdbx_description
1 polymer ?
#
loop_
_entity_poly.entity_id
_entity_poly.type
_entity_poly.pdbx_seq_one_letter_code
_entity_poly.pdbx_strand_id
1 'polypeptide(L)'
;LGSALAAASQGAGFVLSTQSSVSLETVAAAVRDDPERGPLWFQLYWPHDGGFLRELLGRVENAGFEAIVLTADAPTSGARDRERRAGFQVPAGLQVNLAGLGPRPARPMSARQSPLFDDLLCDAPTWDDLTTLRGLTTLPILLKGVLRSDDARQAIAAGAAGLVVSNHGGRTLDTAVATARALPRIVDAVAGAVPVLVDGGIRRGTDVLKALALGADAVLVGRPQVHALTVAGAQGVAHMIRLLRDELEIAMA
;
A
#
# COMPACT_ATOMS: atom_id res chain seq x y z
N LEU A 1 13.21 8.21 -2.01
CA LEU A 1 13.78 8.40 -3.36
C LEU A 1 14.63 7.20 -3.78
N GLY A 2 15.61 6.77 -2.97
CA GLY A 2 16.50 5.66 -3.32
C GLY A 2 15.80 4.37 -3.71
N SER A 3 14.69 4.03 -3.05
CA SER A 3 13.89 2.85 -3.38
C SER A 3 13.20 2.96 -4.75
N ALA A 4 12.71 4.15 -5.12
CA ALA A 4 12.09 4.37 -6.40
C ALA A 4 13.10 4.25 -7.55
N LEU A 5 14.29 4.87 -7.39
CA LEU A 5 15.39 4.76 -8.35
C LEU A 5 15.85 3.30 -8.52
N ALA A 6 15.95 2.57 -7.40
CA ALA A 6 16.33 1.16 -7.43
C ALA A 6 15.27 0.29 -8.12
N ALA A 7 13.99 0.53 -7.86
CA ALA A 7 12.91 -0.19 -8.53
C ALA A 7 12.92 0.09 -10.04
N ALA A 8 13.03 1.36 -10.45
CA ALA A 8 13.12 1.75 -11.85
C ALA A 8 14.28 1.06 -12.56
N SER A 9 15.49 1.12 -12.00
CA SER A 9 16.69 0.48 -12.58
C SER A 9 16.59 -1.05 -12.72
N GLN A 10 15.64 -1.68 -12.06
CA GLN A 10 15.38 -3.12 -12.13
C GLN A 10 14.08 -3.45 -12.89
N GLY A 11 13.43 -2.48 -13.53
CA GLY A 11 12.15 -2.68 -14.20
C GLY A 11 11.03 -3.12 -13.26
N ALA A 12 11.17 -2.87 -11.97
CA ALA A 12 10.17 -3.22 -10.97
C ALA A 12 9.20 -2.06 -10.72
N GLY A 13 7.95 -2.38 -10.41
CA GLY A 13 6.96 -1.38 -10.00
C GLY A 13 7.30 -0.76 -8.65
N PHE A 14 6.88 0.48 -8.44
CA PHE A 14 7.04 1.18 -7.18
C PHE A 14 5.73 1.79 -6.69
N VAL A 15 5.39 1.55 -5.42
CA VAL A 15 4.22 2.14 -4.76
C VAL A 15 4.69 3.14 -3.73
N LEU A 16 4.44 4.42 -3.99
CA LEU A 16 4.82 5.52 -3.07
C LEU A 16 3.75 5.69 -1.99
N SER A 17 4.18 5.70 -0.74
CA SER A 17 3.26 5.95 0.39
C SER A 17 2.85 7.41 0.49
N THR A 18 1.59 7.67 0.88
CA THR A 18 1.10 8.98 1.34
C THR A 18 2.03 9.58 2.41
N GLN A 19 2.56 8.73 3.29
CA GLN A 19 3.44 9.13 4.40
C GLN A 19 4.92 9.19 4.02
N SER A 20 5.24 9.30 2.74
CA SER A 20 6.63 9.44 2.27
C SER A 20 7.30 10.70 2.81
N SER A 21 8.62 10.60 3.07
CA SER A 21 9.49 11.72 3.43
C SER A 21 10.04 12.50 2.22
N VAL A 22 9.66 12.11 1.01
CA VAL A 22 9.98 12.81 -0.24
C VAL A 22 8.68 13.06 -0.97
N SER A 23 8.52 14.25 -1.56
CA SER A 23 7.28 14.62 -2.24
C SER A 23 7.01 13.69 -3.43
N LEU A 24 5.74 13.49 -3.70
CA LEU A 24 5.30 12.62 -4.81
C LEU A 24 5.81 13.15 -6.16
N GLU A 25 5.87 14.47 -6.33
CA GLU A 25 6.38 15.12 -7.53
C GLU A 25 7.88 14.85 -7.72
N THR A 26 8.67 14.96 -6.63
CA THR A 26 10.12 14.69 -6.67
C THR A 26 10.40 13.23 -7.02
N VAL A 27 9.62 12.30 -6.46
CA VAL A 27 9.79 10.87 -6.76
C VAL A 27 9.39 10.58 -8.21
N ALA A 28 8.26 11.09 -8.66
CA ALA A 28 7.79 10.89 -10.04
C ALA A 28 8.79 11.48 -11.05
N ALA A 29 9.25 12.71 -10.85
CA ALA A 29 10.22 13.36 -11.72
C ALA A 29 11.55 12.57 -11.83
N ALA A 30 11.99 11.93 -10.74
CA ALA A 30 13.24 11.18 -10.72
C ALA A 30 13.22 9.87 -11.52
N VAL A 31 12.04 9.31 -11.82
CA VAL A 31 11.89 8.02 -12.52
C VAL A 31 11.08 8.12 -13.81
N ARG A 32 10.48 9.28 -14.09
CA ARG A 32 9.55 9.48 -15.22
C ARG A 32 10.16 9.10 -16.56
N ASP A 33 11.39 9.52 -16.79
CA ASP A 33 12.05 9.45 -18.10
C ASP A 33 12.80 8.13 -18.32
N ASP A 34 12.72 7.20 -17.35
CA ASP A 34 13.28 5.85 -17.50
C ASP A 34 12.27 4.96 -18.27
N PRO A 35 12.55 4.61 -19.53
CA PRO A 35 11.62 3.84 -20.35
C PRO A 35 11.47 2.38 -19.90
N GLU A 36 12.42 1.88 -19.11
CA GLU A 36 12.41 0.49 -18.62
C GLU A 36 11.82 0.36 -17.21
N ARG A 37 11.45 1.48 -16.57
CA ARG A 37 10.82 1.42 -15.25
C ARG A 37 9.52 0.63 -15.27
N GLY A 38 9.24 -0.08 -14.18
CA GLY A 38 7.92 -0.62 -13.92
C GLY A 38 6.90 0.47 -13.54
N PRO A 39 5.63 0.09 -13.30
CA PRO A 39 4.56 1.03 -12.99
C PRO A 39 4.84 1.82 -11.70
N LEU A 40 4.42 3.09 -11.71
CA LEU A 40 4.53 4.00 -10.58
C LEU A 40 3.13 4.26 -10.01
N TRP A 41 2.86 3.75 -8.80
CA TRP A 41 1.56 3.85 -8.14
C TRP A 41 1.65 4.66 -6.86
N PHE A 42 0.53 5.28 -6.46
CA PHE A 42 0.43 6.04 -5.23
C PHE A 42 -0.44 5.31 -4.21
N GLN A 43 0.11 5.00 -3.03
CA GLN A 43 -0.66 4.44 -1.94
C GLN A 43 -1.35 5.55 -1.17
N LEU A 44 -2.67 5.45 -1.03
CA LEU A 44 -3.54 6.39 -0.37
C LEU A 44 -4.02 5.84 0.99
N TYR A 45 -3.81 6.61 2.06
CA TYR A 45 -4.63 6.55 3.25
C TYR A 45 -5.75 7.58 3.12
N TRP A 46 -6.97 7.20 3.48
CA TRP A 46 -8.13 8.09 3.40
C TRP A 46 -7.95 9.27 4.37
N PRO A 47 -7.84 10.51 3.90
CA PRO A 47 -7.73 11.67 4.78
C PRO A 47 -9.13 12.07 5.27
N HIS A 48 -9.19 12.69 6.45
CA HIS A 48 -10.43 13.20 7.02
C HIS A 48 -10.98 14.46 6.33
N ASP A 49 -10.20 15.09 5.45
CA ASP A 49 -10.55 16.31 4.73
C ASP A 49 -10.74 16.00 3.24
N GLY A 50 -11.97 16.16 2.75
CA GLY A 50 -12.31 15.91 1.34
C GLY A 50 -11.76 16.96 0.37
N GLY A 51 -11.47 18.17 0.83
CA GLY A 51 -10.80 19.22 0.03
C GLY A 51 -9.35 18.84 -0.20
N PHE A 52 -8.66 18.46 0.86
CA PHE A 52 -7.30 17.95 0.81
C PHE A 52 -7.20 16.69 -0.07
N LEU A 53 -8.17 15.76 0.03
CA LEU A 53 -8.19 14.57 -0.84
C LEU A 53 -8.20 14.94 -2.32
N ARG A 54 -9.06 15.87 -2.74
CA ARG A 54 -9.13 16.30 -4.15
C ARG A 54 -7.81 16.94 -4.61
N GLU A 55 -7.22 17.79 -3.79
CA GLU A 55 -5.93 18.41 -4.10
C GLU A 55 -4.84 17.35 -4.24
N LEU A 56 -4.76 16.40 -3.30
CA LEU A 56 -3.78 15.33 -3.34
C LEU A 56 -3.94 14.45 -4.59
N LEU A 57 -5.16 14.08 -4.96
CA LEU A 57 -5.42 13.31 -6.17
C LEU A 57 -5.00 14.07 -7.42
N GLY A 58 -5.31 15.37 -7.52
CA GLY A 58 -4.86 16.20 -8.63
C GLY A 58 -3.34 16.27 -8.74
N ARG A 59 -2.63 16.36 -7.62
CA ARG A 59 -1.15 16.30 -7.59
C ARG A 59 -0.63 14.94 -8.08
N VAL A 60 -1.25 13.85 -7.65
CA VAL A 60 -0.88 12.47 -8.05
C VAL A 60 -1.06 12.28 -9.55
N GLU A 61 -2.20 12.69 -10.12
CA GLU A 61 -2.46 12.61 -11.56
C GLU A 61 -1.48 13.48 -12.36
N ASN A 62 -1.28 14.74 -11.96
CA ASN A 62 -0.37 15.67 -12.63
C ASN A 62 1.10 15.21 -12.56
N ALA A 63 1.50 14.52 -11.51
CA ALA A 63 2.83 13.94 -11.39
C ALA A 63 3.05 12.71 -12.28
N GLY A 64 1.98 12.11 -12.82
CA GLY A 64 2.04 10.97 -13.73
C GLY A 64 2.08 9.61 -13.03
N PHE A 65 1.46 9.50 -11.86
CA PHE A 65 1.17 8.19 -11.27
C PHE A 65 0.11 7.46 -12.09
N GLU A 66 0.18 6.13 -12.12
CA GLU A 66 -0.61 5.29 -13.02
C GLU A 66 -1.76 4.57 -12.32
N ALA A 67 -1.75 4.52 -10.99
CA ALA A 67 -2.83 3.94 -10.18
C ALA A 67 -2.82 4.46 -8.75
N ILE A 68 -3.97 4.38 -8.09
CA ILE A 68 -4.13 4.58 -6.65
C ILE A 68 -4.23 3.22 -5.95
N VAL A 69 -3.47 3.03 -4.87
CA VAL A 69 -3.60 1.87 -3.98
C VAL A 69 -4.24 2.33 -2.67
N LEU A 70 -5.56 2.21 -2.58
CA LEU A 70 -6.30 2.57 -1.37
C LEU A 70 -6.08 1.52 -0.28
N THR A 71 -5.56 1.94 0.86
CA THR A 71 -5.33 1.05 2.02
C THR A 71 -6.55 1.03 2.92
N ALA A 72 -7.22 -0.13 3.01
CA ALA A 72 -8.43 -0.35 3.79
C ALA A 72 -8.19 -1.03 5.14
N ASP A 73 -7.04 -1.68 5.34
CA ASP A 73 -6.72 -2.49 6.51
C ASP A 73 -6.08 -1.71 7.67
N ALA A 74 -5.96 -0.39 7.57
CA ALA A 74 -5.30 0.45 8.56
C ALA A 74 -6.12 1.70 8.91
N PRO A 75 -7.40 1.56 9.34
CA PRO A 75 -8.18 2.71 9.80
C PRO A 75 -7.60 3.31 11.09
N THR A 76 -6.81 2.54 11.81
CA THR A 76 -6.05 2.97 12.98
C THR A 76 -4.65 2.37 13.00
N SER A 77 -3.74 2.96 13.78
CA SER A 77 -2.43 2.35 14.04
C SER A 77 -2.58 1.13 14.95
N GLY A 78 -2.01 -0.01 14.54
CA GLY A 78 -1.94 -1.20 15.38
C GLY A 78 -1.08 -0.99 16.65
N ALA A 79 -1.17 -1.94 17.58
CA ALA A 79 -0.35 -1.96 18.79
C ALA A 79 1.12 -2.26 18.45
N ARG A 80 1.92 -1.22 18.22
CA ARG A 80 3.33 -1.30 17.83
C ARG A 80 4.22 -1.28 19.09
N ASP A 81 4.22 -2.37 19.84
CA ASP A 81 4.87 -2.42 21.15
C ASP A 81 6.36 -2.07 21.13
N ARG A 82 7.09 -2.46 20.07
CA ARG A 82 8.51 -2.10 19.93
C ARG A 82 8.70 -0.60 19.76
N GLU A 83 7.90 0.04 18.90
CA GLU A 83 7.93 1.49 18.67
C GLU A 83 7.54 2.22 19.99
N ARG A 84 6.50 1.75 20.67
CA ARG A 84 6.04 2.32 21.96
C ARG A 84 7.10 2.20 23.06
N ARG A 85 7.73 1.05 23.20
CA ARG A 85 8.80 0.84 24.19
C ARG A 85 10.04 1.67 23.90
N ALA A 86 10.34 1.90 22.62
CA ALA A 86 11.45 2.75 22.18
C ALA A 86 11.13 4.25 22.24
N GLY A 87 9.90 4.64 22.60
CA GLY A 87 9.46 6.03 22.56
C GLY A 87 9.55 6.63 21.16
N PHE A 88 9.47 5.80 20.10
CA PHE A 88 9.63 6.26 18.73
C PHE A 88 8.45 7.14 18.32
N GLN A 89 8.78 8.29 17.79
CA GLN A 89 7.85 9.20 17.15
C GLN A 89 8.38 9.57 15.76
N VAL A 90 7.47 9.69 14.79
CA VAL A 90 7.85 10.18 13.46
C VAL A 90 8.27 11.64 13.61
N PRO A 91 9.50 12.02 13.21
CA PRO A 91 9.92 13.42 13.27
C PRO A 91 8.98 14.33 12.50
N ALA A 92 8.75 15.54 13.04
CA ALA A 92 7.90 16.53 12.39
C ALA A 92 8.42 16.85 10.96
N GLY A 93 7.50 17.03 10.02
CA GLY A 93 7.81 17.39 8.64
C GLY A 93 8.27 16.24 7.73
N LEU A 94 8.39 15.01 8.23
CA LEU A 94 8.77 13.88 7.37
C LEU A 94 7.63 13.37 6.48
N GLN A 95 6.38 13.66 6.79
CA GLN A 95 5.24 13.25 5.97
C GLN A 95 4.87 14.36 4.98
N VAL A 96 5.76 14.62 4.03
CA VAL A 96 5.70 15.82 3.19
C VAL A 96 4.47 15.88 2.27
N ASN A 97 3.91 14.72 1.89
CA ASN A 97 2.71 14.69 1.06
C ASN A 97 1.43 15.02 1.85
N LEU A 98 1.50 15.02 3.17
CA LEU A 98 0.43 15.44 4.07
C LEU A 98 0.58 16.90 4.53
N ALA A 99 1.55 17.64 3.98
CA ALA A 99 1.67 19.06 4.22
C ALA A 99 0.38 19.78 3.79
N GLY A 100 -0.19 20.59 4.68
CA GLY A 100 -1.49 21.22 4.43
C GLY A 100 -2.70 20.47 4.97
N LEU A 101 -2.58 19.18 5.30
CA LEU A 101 -3.64 18.48 6.04
C LEU A 101 -3.65 19.00 7.48
N GLY A 102 -4.70 19.73 7.83
CA GLY A 102 -4.92 20.24 9.18
C GLY A 102 -5.13 19.11 10.20
N PRO A 103 -5.12 19.43 11.50
CA PRO A 103 -5.46 18.45 12.51
C PRO A 103 -6.89 17.98 12.34
N ARG A 104 -7.12 16.68 12.57
CA ARG A 104 -8.47 16.13 12.56
C ARG A 104 -9.31 16.83 13.65
N PRO A 105 -10.52 17.30 13.32
CA PRO A 105 -11.42 17.87 14.31
C PRO A 105 -11.71 16.87 15.44
N ALA A 106 -11.48 17.26 16.68
CA ALA A 106 -11.81 16.43 17.83
C ALA A 106 -13.34 16.40 18.05
N ARG A 107 -13.91 15.22 18.29
CA ARG A 107 -15.30 15.08 18.72
C ARG A 107 -15.39 15.22 20.23
N PRO A 108 -16.39 15.97 20.76
CA PRO A 108 -16.66 15.97 22.19
C PRO A 108 -17.00 14.57 22.67
N MET A 109 -16.32 14.09 23.70
CA MET A 109 -16.54 12.74 24.22
C MET A 109 -16.76 12.77 25.73
N SER A 110 -17.66 11.89 26.21
CA SER A 110 -17.84 11.61 27.62
C SER A 110 -16.80 10.59 28.10
N ALA A 111 -16.59 10.49 29.42
CA ALA A 111 -15.68 9.52 30.03
C ALA A 111 -16.05 8.04 29.77
N ARG A 112 -17.27 7.77 29.27
CA ARG A 112 -17.74 6.40 28.98
C ARG A 112 -17.53 5.99 27.51
N GLN A 113 -17.12 6.92 26.64
CA GLN A 113 -16.91 6.67 25.22
C GLN A 113 -15.47 6.26 24.95
N SER A 114 -15.28 5.44 23.93
CA SER A 114 -13.98 5.01 23.47
C SER A 114 -13.44 5.97 22.40
N PRO A 115 -12.26 6.58 22.60
CA PRO A 115 -11.63 7.39 21.55
C PRO A 115 -11.43 6.64 20.24
N LEU A 116 -11.34 5.31 20.29
CA LEU A 116 -11.21 4.49 19.11
C LEU A 116 -12.55 4.28 18.40
N PHE A 117 -13.56 3.76 19.11
CA PHE A 117 -14.82 3.33 18.50
C PHE A 117 -15.79 4.50 18.27
N ASP A 118 -15.84 5.45 19.20
CA ASP A 118 -16.82 6.53 19.17
C ASP A 118 -16.27 7.81 18.50
N ASP A 119 -14.97 7.81 18.13
CA ASP A 119 -14.35 8.94 17.44
C ASP A 119 -13.58 8.50 16.19
N LEU A 120 -12.42 7.85 16.34
CA LEU A 120 -11.51 7.59 15.23
C LEU A 120 -12.10 6.69 14.13
N LEU A 121 -12.79 5.61 14.52
CA LEU A 121 -13.41 4.67 13.57
C LEU A 121 -14.68 5.20 12.92
N CYS A 122 -15.27 6.25 13.45
CA CYS A 122 -16.43 6.89 12.81
C CYS A 122 -16.07 7.56 11.46
N ASP A 123 -14.79 7.86 11.24
CA ASP A 123 -14.28 8.45 9.99
C ASP A 123 -13.55 7.42 9.13
N ALA A 124 -13.60 6.14 9.50
CA ALA A 124 -13.02 5.08 8.67
C ALA A 124 -13.76 4.98 7.33
N PRO A 125 -13.05 4.84 6.20
CA PRO A 125 -13.69 4.76 4.89
C PRO A 125 -14.60 3.53 4.77
N THR A 126 -15.69 3.70 4.06
CA THR A 126 -16.71 2.72 3.75
C THR A 126 -16.66 2.32 2.27
N TRP A 127 -17.53 1.42 1.84
CA TRP A 127 -17.68 1.06 0.43
C TRP A 127 -18.17 2.23 -0.44
N ASP A 128 -18.99 3.13 0.12
CA ASP A 128 -19.47 4.32 -0.56
C ASP A 128 -18.33 5.31 -0.82
N ASP A 129 -17.34 5.36 0.08
CA ASP A 129 -16.15 6.18 -0.10
C ASP A 129 -15.26 5.67 -1.24
N LEU A 130 -15.19 4.35 -1.47
CA LEU A 130 -14.53 3.80 -2.66
C LEU A 130 -15.23 4.25 -3.95
N THR A 131 -16.56 4.22 -3.96
CA THR A 131 -17.37 4.72 -5.08
C THR A 131 -17.15 6.22 -5.29
N THR A 132 -17.09 6.98 -4.21
CA THR A 132 -16.79 8.42 -4.22
C THR A 132 -15.39 8.68 -4.79
N LEU A 133 -14.37 7.92 -4.36
CA LEU A 133 -12.99 8.05 -4.83
C LEU A 133 -12.91 7.86 -6.35
N ARG A 134 -13.65 6.89 -6.90
CA ARG A 134 -13.73 6.67 -8.34
C ARG A 134 -14.27 7.88 -9.12
N GLY A 135 -15.14 8.65 -8.51
CA GLY A 135 -15.66 9.90 -9.10
C GLY A 135 -14.68 11.07 -9.02
N LEU A 136 -13.62 10.97 -8.21
CA LEU A 136 -12.65 12.03 -7.98
C LEU A 136 -11.36 11.87 -8.79
N THR A 137 -11.11 10.71 -9.39
CA THR A 137 -9.88 10.44 -10.16
C THR A 137 -10.19 9.60 -11.41
N THR A 138 -9.37 9.77 -12.44
CA THR A 138 -9.39 8.94 -13.65
C THR A 138 -8.50 7.69 -13.52
N LEU A 139 -7.64 7.65 -12.50
CA LEU A 139 -6.72 6.55 -12.27
C LEU A 139 -7.45 5.28 -11.79
N PRO A 140 -7.00 4.09 -12.20
CA PRO A 140 -7.48 2.84 -11.63
C PRO A 140 -7.19 2.78 -10.14
N ILE A 141 -8.14 2.24 -9.36
CA ILE A 141 -8.03 2.12 -7.92
C ILE A 141 -7.89 0.64 -7.57
N LEU A 142 -6.78 0.27 -6.91
CA LEU A 142 -6.58 -1.03 -6.31
C LEU A 142 -6.93 -0.94 -4.82
N LEU A 143 -7.74 -1.88 -4.32
CA LEU A 143 -8.04 -1.94 -2.88
C LEU A 143 -7.04 -2.87 -2.19
N LYS A 144 -6.29 -2.34 -1.22
CA LYS A 144 -5.30 -3.09 -0.42
C LYS A 144 -5.82 -3.36 0.99
N GLY A 145 -5.59 -4.59 1.47
CA GLY A 145 -6.02 -5.03 2.81
C GLY A 145 -7.13 -6.06 2.78
N VAL A 146 -7.41 -6.64 1.62
CA VAL A 146 -8.48 -7.63 1.45
C VAL A 146 -8.03 -8.99 1.96
N LEU A 147 -8.82 -9.61 2.87
CA LEU A 147 -8.56 -10.92 3.45
C LEU A 147 -9.76 -11.87 3.38
N ARG A 148 -10.92 -11.40 2.93
CA ARG A 148 -12.17 -12.17 2.83
C ARG A 148 -12.70 -12.15 1.40
N SER A 149 -13.27 -13.28 0.98
CA SER A 149 -13.87 -13.43 -0.34
C SER A 149 -15.07 -12.50 -0.56
N ASP A 150 -15.85 -12.22 0.48
CA ASP A 150 -17.00 -11.33 0.40
C ASP A 150 -16.55 -9.88 0.18
N ASP A 151 -15.51 -9.44 0.90
CA ASP A 151 -14.92 -8.12 0.73
C ASP A 151 -14.31 -7.97 -0.69
N ALA A 152 -13.70 -9.04 -1.23
CA ALA A 152 -13.20 -9.03 -2.60
C ALA A 152 -14.31 -8.80 -3.63
N ARG A 153 -15.43 -9.53 -3.50
CA ARG A 153 -16.61 -9.33 -4.38
C ARG A 153 -17.19 -7.93 -4.25
N GLN A 154 -17.30 -7.44 -3.02
CA GLN A 154 -17.83 -6.10 -2.75
C GLN A 154 -16.92 -5.00 -3.28
N ALA A 155 -15.60 -5.16 -3.17
CA ALA A 155 -14.63 -4.22 -3.76
C ALA A 155 -14.78 -4.12 -5.28
N ILE A 156 -14.94 -5.26 -5.97
CA ILE A 156 -15.17 -5.29 -7.42
C ILE A 156 -16.49 -4.62 -7.76
N ALA A 157 -17.57 -4.91 -7.01
CA ALA A 157 -18.87 -4.29 -7.21
C ALA A 157 -18.84 -2.77 -6.99
N ALA A 158 -18.04 -2.28 -6.02
CA ALA A 158 -17.77 -0.87 -5.80
C ALA A 158 -16.79 -0.27 -6.83
N GLY A 159 -16.23 -1.11 -7.73
CA GLY A 159 -15.43 -0.73 -8.89
C GLY A 159 -13.94 -0.62 -8.65
N ALA A 160 -13.40 -1.39 -7.73
CA ALA A 160 -11.96 -1.60 -7.67
C ALA A 160 -11.45 -2.23 -8.96
N ALA A 161 -10.36 -1.68 -9.51
CA ALA A 161 -9.70 -2.15 -10.73
C ALA A 161 -8.66 -3.25 -10.44
N GLY A 162 -8.41 -3.57 -9.17
CA GLY A 162 -7.52 -4.63 -8.71
C GLY A 162 -7.56 -4.76 -7.19
N LEU A 163 -7.04 -5.87 -6.70
CA LEU A 163 -7.00 -6.17 -5.27
C LEU A 163 -5.57 -6.48 -4.81
N VAL A 164 -5.23 -6.06 -3.60
CA VAL A 164 -4.01 -6.50 -2.92
C VAL A 164 -4.41 -7.28 -1.67
N VAL A 165 -4.20 -8.59 -1.70
CA VAL A 165 -4.38 -9.48 -0.55
C VAL A 165 -3.28 -9.15 0.46
N SER A 166 -3.67 -8.55 1.58
CA SER A 166 -2.74 -7.98 2.55
C SER A 166 -3.30 -8.05 3.96
N ASN A 167 -2.43 -8.34 4.92
CA ASN A 167 -2.66 -8.15 6.35
C ASN A 167 -1.74 -7.06 6.94
N HIS A 168 -1.27 -6.14 6.08
CA HIS A 168 -0.33 -5.08 6.44
C HIS A 168 0.96 -5.60 7.10
N GLY A 169 1.37 -6.83 6.74
CA GLY A 169 2.52 -7.48 7.35
C GLY A 169 2.33 -7.84 8.83
N GLY A 170 1.08 -8.01 9.29
CA GLY A 170 0.71 -8.25 10.69
C GLY A 170 0.88 -7.03 11.60
N ARG A 171 0.88 -5.82 11.06
CA ARG A 171 1.20 -4.57 11.79
C ARG A 171 -0.04 -3.82 12.30
N THR A 172 -1.21 -4.05 11.70
CA THR A 172 -2.47 -3.41 12.10
C THR A 172 -3.25 -4.27 13.08
N LEU A 173 -3.40 -5.55 12.79
CA LEU A 173 -4.02 -6.53 13.68
C LEU A 173 -3.09 -7.74 13.82
N ASP A 174 -2.61 -7.99 15.03
CA ASP A 174 -1.89 -9.22 15.34
C ASP A 174 -2.82 -10.42 15.19
N THR A 175 -2.26 -11.58 14.86
CA THR A 175 -3.02 -12.82 14.61
C THR A 175 -4.01 -12.79 13.44
N ALA A 176 -4.00 -11.75 12.61
CA ALA A 176 -4.73 -11.77 11.34
C ALA A 176 -4.28 -12.95 10.45
N VAL A 177 -5.20 -13.46 9.63
CA VAL A 177 -4.89 -14.59 8.74
C VAL A 177 -3.68 -14.27 7.84
N ALA A 178 -2.79 -15.25 7.64
CA ALA A 178 -1.68 -15.11 6.72
C ALA A 178 -2.19 -14.95 5.27
N THR A 179 -1.59 -14.01 4.53
CA THR A 179 -2.04 -13.67 3.17
C THR A 179 -1.96 -14.85 2.21
N ALA A 180 -0.94 -15.71 2.34
CA ALA A 180 -0.85 -16.95 1.57
C ALA A 180 -2.01 -17.94 1.81
N ARG A 181 -2.68 -17.88 2.98
CA ARG A 181 -3.88 -18.69 3.27
C ARG A 181 -5.17 -18.04 2.77
N ALA A 182 -5.21 -16.72 2.72
CA ALA A 182 -6.36 -15.97 2.23
C ALA A 182 -6.40 -15.97 0.68
N LEU A 183 -5.23 -15.90 0.04
CA LEU A 183 -5.05 -15.70 -1.40
C LEU A 183 -5.89 -16.65 -2.26
N PRO A 184 -5.85 -17.99 -2.13
CA PRO A 184 -6.60 -18.89 -3.02
C PRO A 184 -8.10 -18.61 -3.00
N ARG A 185 -8.67 -18.38 -1.81
CA ARG A 185 -10.11 -18.11 -1.66
C ARG A 185 -10.52 -16.77 -2.29
N ILE A 186 -9.62 -15.79 -2.28
CA ILE A 186 -9.86 -14.49 -2.91
C ILE A 186 -9.75 -14.64 -4.42
N VAL A 187 -8.73 -15.32 -4.92
CA VAL A 187 -8.58 -15.63 -6.36
C VAL A 187 -9.81 -16.35 -6.91
N ASP A 188 -10.30 -17.39 -6.22
CA ASP A 188 -11.52 -18.10 -6.58
C ASP A 188 -12.74 -17.15 -6.60
N ALA A 189 -12.85 -16.26 -5.63
CA ALA A 189 -13.97 -15.32 -5.54
C ALA A 189 -13.93 -14.22 -6.60
N VAL A 190 -12.73 -13.79 -7.01
CA VAL A 190 -12.49 -12.81 -8.07
C VAL A 190 -12.72 -13.39 -9.45
N ALA A 191 -12.40 -14.68 -9.63
CA ALA A 191 -12.62 -15.45 -10.88
C ALA A 191 -12.08 -14.73 -12.14
N GLY A 192 -10.93 -14.05 -12.03
CA GLY A 192 -10.29 -13.34 -13.14
C GLY A 192 -10.91 -11.98 -13.51
N ALA A 193 -11.89 -11.47 -12.74
CA ALA A 193 -12.54 -10.20 -13.04
C ALA A 193 -11.60 -8.98 -12.94
N VAL A 194 -10.63 -9.04 -12.03
CA VAL A 194 -9.59 -8.02 -11.82
C VAL A 194 -8.28 -8.68 -11.40
N PRO A 195 -7.12 -8.03 -11.58
CA PRO A 195 -5.85 -8.52 -11.06
C PRO A 195 -5.85 -8.66 -9.53
N VAL A 196 -5.23 -9.75 -9.04
CA VAL A 196 -5.05 -10.03 -7.62
C VAL A 196 -3.57 -10.05 -7.28
N LEU A 197 -3.13 -9.05 -6.52
CA LEU A 197 -1.78 -8.96 -6.01
C LEU A 197 -1.74 -9.45 -4.55
N VAL A 198 -0.56 -9.79 -4.06
CA VAL A 198 -0.38 -10.19 -2.66
C VAL A 198 0.85 -9.56 -2.04
N ASP A 199 0.77 -9.20 -0.77
CA ASP A 199 1.91 -8.85 0.05
C ASP A 199 1.99 -9.70 1.32
N GLY A 200 3.06 -9.48 2.08
CA GLY A 200 3.27 -10.15 3.37
C GLY A 200 3.98 -11.51 3.24
N GLY A 201 5.13 -11.60 3.87
CA GLY A 201 5.90 -12.85 3.93
C GLY A 201 6.83 -13.11 2.76
N ILE A 202 6.82 -12.32 1.70
CA ILE A 202 7.71 -12.48 0.54
C ILE A 202 9.14 -12.10 0.93
N ARG A 203 10.06 -13.05 0.91
CA ARG A 203 11.47 -12.90 1.31
C ARG A 203 12.45 -13.54 0.33
N ARG A 204 12.00 -14.55 -0.42
CA ARG A 204 12.77 -15.34 -1.36
C ARG A 204 12.04 -15.46 -2.69
N GLY A 205 12.77 -15.75 -3.77
CA GLY A 205 12.18 -16.02 -5.07
C GLY A 205 11.19 -17.20 -5.05
N THR A 206 11.43 -18.20 -4.20
CA THR A 206 10.49 -19.31 -4.00
C THR A 206 9.16 -18.88 -3.35
N ASP A 207 9.15 -17.78 -2.54
CA ASP A 207 7.89 -17.24 -2.02
C ASP A 207 7.09 -16.56 -3.12
N VAL A 208 7.78 -15.89 -4.06
CA VAL A 208 7.16 -15.32 -5.27
C VAL A 208 6.52 -16.43 -6.09
N LEU A 209 7.27 -17.49 -6.42
CA LEU A 209 6.74 -18.63 -7.19
C LEU A 209 5.50 -19.23 -6.53
N LYS A 210 5.52 -19.45 -5.21
CA LYS A 210 4.36 -19.96 -4.47
C LYS A 210 3.15 -19.03 -4.56
N ALA A 211 3.37 -17.71 -4.46
CA ALA A 211 2.30 -16.73 -4.57
C ALA A 211 1.65 -16.76 -5.96
N LEU A 212 2.46 -16.82 -7.02
CA LEU A 212 1.98 -16.97 -8.41
C LEU A 212 1.24 -18.30 -8.60
N ALA A 213 1.77 -19.40 -8.09
CA ALA A 213 1.12 -20.72 -8.15
C ALA A 213 -0.21 -20.77 -7.36
N LEU A 214 -0.39 -19.91 -6.35
CA LEU A 214 -1.64 -19.74 -5.62
C LEU A 214 -2.62 -18.76 -6.30
N GLY A 215 -2.27 -18.26 -7.49
CA GLY A 215 -3.13 -17.44 -8.33
C GLY A 215 -2.94 -15.92 -8.18
N ALA A 216 -1.86 -15.43 -7.56
CA ALA A 216 -1.53 -14.02 -7.63
C ALA A 216 -0.97 -13.64 -8.99
N ASP A 217 -1.33 -12.45 -9.50
CA ASP A 217 -0.74 -11.90 -10.73
C ASP A 217 0.61 -11.22 -10.46
N ALA A 218 0.81 -10.70 -9.25
CA ALA A 218 2.07 -10.08 -8.82
C ALA A 218 2.21 -10.07 -7.29
N VAL A 219 3.43 -9.75 -6.82
CA VAL A 219 3.72 -9.62 -5.40
C VAL A 219 4.23 -8.22 -5.05
N LEU A 220 3.96 -7.77 -3.82
CA LEU A 220 4.56 -6.56 -3.26
C LEU A 220 5.50 -6.93 -2.12
N VAL A 221 6.62 -6.20 -2.04
CA VAL A 221 7.67 -6.43 -1.05
C VAL A 221 7.83 -5.20 -0.16
N GLY A 222 7.65 -5.36 1.14
CA GLY A 222 7.78 -4.27 2.11
C GLY A 222 9.11 -4.31 2.88
N ARG A 223 9.15 -5.03 4.01
CA ARG A 223 10.29 -5.03 4.93
C ARG A 223 11.64 -5.40 4.31
N PRO A 224 11.78 -6.38 3.43
CA PRO A 224 13.07 -6.66 2.77
C PRO A 224 13.64 -5.44 2.05
N GLN A 225 12.79 -4.65 1.38
CA GLN A 225 13.20 -3.41 0.72
C GLN A 225 13.71 -2.38 1.74
N VAL A 226 13.01 -2.20 2.88
CA VAL A 226 13.42 -1.24 3.93
C VAL A 226 14.77 -1.67 4.55
N HIS A 227 14.95 -2.96 4.82
CA HIS A 227 16.22 -3.47 5.35
C HIS A 227 17.36 -3.27 4.34
N ALA A 228 17.14 -3.57 3.08
CA ALA A 228 18.13 -3.37 2.02
C ALA A 228 18.51 -1.89 1.85
N LEU A 229 17.52 -0.99 1.92
CA LEU A 229 17.74 0.46 1.90
C LEU A 229 18.62 0.92 3.08
N THR A 230 18.39 0.38 4.27
CA THR A 230 19.15 0.70 5.48
C THR A 230 20.62 0.23 5.38
N VAL A 231 20.84 -0.92 4.75
CA VAL A 231 22.18 -1.51 4.64
C VAL A 231 23.04 -0.81 3.59
N ALA A 232 22.50 -0.53 2.39
CA ALA A 232 23.28 -0.04 1.26
C ALA A 232 22.53 0.94 0.36
N GLY A 233 21.55 1.67 0.89
CA GLY A 233 20.82 2.68 0.12
C GLY A 233 20.12 2.11 -1.11
N ALA A 234 20.09 2.88 -2.20
CA ALA A 234 19.45 2.47 -3.45
C ALA A 234 20.09 1.19 -4.02
N GLN A 235 21.41 1.04 -3.93
CA GLN A 235 22.12 -0.15 -4.41
C GLN A 235 21.67 -1.40 -3.66
N GLY A 236 21.47 -1.31 -2.34
CA GLY A 236 20.94 -2.42 -1.54
C GLY A 236 19.56 -2.86 -2.00
N VAL A 237 18.68 -1.90 -2.31
CA VAL A 237 17.33 -2.20 -2.81
C VAL A 237 17.39 -2.85 -4.20
N ALA A 238 18.19 -2.31 -5.12
CA ALA A 238 18.37 -2.88 -6.46
C ALA A 238 18.91 -4.32 -6.37
N HIS A 239 19.90 -4.54 -5.51
CA HIS A 239 20.48 -5.88 -5.28
C HIS A 239 19.43 -6.85 -4.69
N MET A 240 18.62 -6.40 -3.72
CA MET A 240 17.54 -7.22 -3.15
C MET A 240 16.53 -7.63 -4.22
N ILE A 241 16.12 -6.72 -5.10
CA ILE A 241 15.19 -7.02 -6.19
C ILE A 241 15.82 -8.05 -7.15
N ARG A 242 17.10 -7.84 -7.49
CA ARG A 242 17.84 -8.76 -8.35
C ARG A 242 17.93 -10.16 -7.74
N LEU A 243 18.25 -10.28 -6.45
CA LEU A 243 18.29 -11.57 -5.75
C LEU A 243 16.94 -12.29 -5.78
N LEU A 244 15.84 -11.58 -5.54
CA LEU A 244 14.50 -12.17 -5.61
C LEU A 244 14.20 -12.71 -7.02
N ARG A 245 14.61 -11.98 -8.05
CA ARG A 245 14.45 -12.40 -9.46
C ARG A 245 15.30 -13.63 -9.78
N ASP A 246 16.58 -13.61 -9.45
CA ASP A 246 17.51 -14.72 -9.70
C ASP A 246 17.02 -16.00 -8.99
N GLU A 247 16.57 -15.89 -7.73
CA GLU A 247 16.02 -17.03 -7.00
C GLU A 247 14.69 -17.54 -7.60
N LEU A 248 13.86 -16.62 -8.14
CA LEU A 248 12.64 -17.02 -8.84
C LEU A 248 12.99 -17.77 -10.14
N GLU A 249 13.90 -17.26 -10.94
CA GLU A 249 14.37 -17.91 -12.17
C GLU A 249 14.93 -19.31 -11.89
N ILE A 250 15.77 -19.45 -10.85
CA ILE A 250 16.28 -20.77 -10.42
C ILE A 250 15.15 -21.71 -9.99
N ALA A 251 14.14 -21.18 -9.30
CA ALA A 251 13.01 -22.00 -8.83
C ALA A 251 12.05 -22.42 -9.95
N MET A 252 12.07 -21.72 -11.09
CA MET A 252 11.27 -22.02 -12.28
C MET A 252 11.95 -23.00 -13.24
N ALA A 253 13.29 -23.11 -13.17
CA ALA A 253 14.08 -24.04 -13.99
C ALA A 253 14.03 -25.47 -13.45
#